data_2ef810439ea13214d33eec679cb076c1
#
_entry.id   2ef810439ea13214d33eec679cb076c1
#
_cell.length_a   1.000
_cell.length_b   1.000
_cell.length_c   1.000
_cell.angle_alpha   90.00
_cell.angle_beta   90.00
_cell.angle_gamma   90.00
#
_symmetry.space_group_name_H-M   'P 1'
#
loop_
_entity.id
_entity.type
_entity.pdbx_description
1 polymer ?
#
loop_
_entity_poly.entity_id
_entity_poly.type
_entity_poly.pdbx_seq_one_letter_code
_entity_poly.pdbx_strand_id
1 'polypeptide(L)'
;MSLRPEALKGAGSGTHVAGQVDYRLARNVVVSEFRKGRLSRLDVCDAHPELLRAAMNVGDETREDCPICEEAKVRIVSYVFGSRLPPSGVCVTSKAEMAKLARTAKDLTCYVVEVCPDCSWNHLARSFAISHRR
;
A
#
# COMPACT_ATOMS: atom_id res chain seq x y z
N MET A 1 -14.22 6.72 -8.53
CA MET A 1 -13.06 6.16 -9.25
C MET A 1 -12.56 4.89 -8.58
N SER A 2 -12.21 3.92 -9.38
CA SER A 2 -11.68 2.66 -8.86
C SER A 2 -10.22 2.82 -8.45
N LEU A 3 -9.85 2.17 -7.35
CA LEU A 3 -8.45 2.07 -6.95
C LEU A 3 -7.71 1.18 -7.96
N ARG A 4 -6.55 1.64 -8.44
CA ARG A 4 -5.73 0.89 -9.39
C ARG A 4 -4.28 0.91 -8.94
N PRO A 5 -3.48 -0.11 -9.33
CA PRO A 5 -2.08 -0.18 -8.89
C PRO A 5 -1.27 1.06 -9.22
N GLU A 6 -1.45 1.61 -10.43
CA GLU A 6 -0.70 2.79 -10.87
C GLU A 6 -1.12 4.07 -10.15
N ALA A 7 -2.26 4.05 -9.45
CA ALA A 7 -2.72 5.18 -8.66
C ALA A 7 -2.18 5.16 -7.23
N LEU A 8 -1.56 4.06 -6.81
CA LEU A 8 -0.99 3.96 -5.48
C LEU A 8 0.26 4.86 -5.40
N LYS A 9 0.37 5.59 -4.30
CA LYS A 9 1.46 6.55 -4.13
C LYS A 9 2.81 5.84 -4.11
N GLY A 10 3.70 6.28 -4.99
CA GLY A 10 5.01 5.70 -5.14
C GLY A 10 5.10 4.65 -6.24
N ALA A 11 4.00 4.37 -6.95
CA ALA A 11 4.02 3.42 -8.06
C ALA A 11 5.08 3.84 -9.09
N GLY A 12 5.89 2.87 -9.53
CA GLY A 12 6.96 3.13 -10.47
C GLY A 12 8.27 3.62 -9.87
N SER A 13 8.32 3.91 -8.56
CA SER A 13 9.50 4.49 -7.91
C SER A 13 10.26 3.50 -7.03
N GLY A 14 9.88 2.22 -7.04
CA GLY A 14 10.48 1.24 -6.14
C GLY A 14 11.81 0.67 -6.62
N THR A 15 12.50 0.01 -5.72
CA THR A 15 13.76 -0.67 -5.98
C THR A 15 13.55 -2.17 -5.97
N HIS A 16 13.98 -2.87 -7.02
CA HIS A 16 13.82 -4.31 -7.11
C HIS A 16 14.85 -5.02 -6.24
N VAL A 17 14.39 -5.85 -5.31
CA VAL A 17 15.24 -6.60 -4.41
C VAL A 17 14.64 -7.99 -4.20
N ALA A 18 15.39 -9.04 -4.57
CA ALA A 18 15.05 -10.43 -4.25
C ALA A 18 13.57 -10.81 -4.51
N GLY A 19 13.08 -10.52 -5.71
CA GLY A 19 11.72 -10.92 -6.12
C GLY A 19 10.61 -10.00 -5.66
N GLN A 20 10.95 -8.88 -5.07
CA GLN A 20 9.96 -7.90 -4.66
C GLN A 20 10.43 -6.49 -5.04
N VAL A 21 9.53 -5.54 -4.97
CA VAL A 21 9.85 -4.12 -5.14
C VAL A 21 9.71 -3.46 -3.78
N ASP A 22 10.76 -2.77 -3.35
CA ASP A 22 10.79 -2.05 -2.08
C ASP A 22 10.64 -0.56 -2.38
N TYR A 23 9.78 0.12 -1.64
CA TYR A 23 9.49 1.54 -1.83
C TYR A 23 9.99 2.40 -0.69
N ARG A 24 10.81 1.85 0.20
CA ARG A 24 11.28 2.58 1.39
C ARG A 24 12.05 3.85 1.05
N LEU A 25 12.97 3.77 0.10
CA LEU A 25 13.75 4.96 -0.28
C LEU A 25 12.86 6.05 -0.87
N ALA A 26 11.95 5.68 -1.77
CA ALA A 26 11.02 6.63 -2.37
C ALA A 26 10.13 7.26 -1.30
N ARG A 27 9.63 6.45 -0.37
CA ARG A 27 8.81 6.92 0.74
C ARG A 27 9.58 7.92 1.60
N ASN A 28 10.83 7.62 1.92
CA ASN A 28 11.66 8.50 2.75
C ASN A 28 11.97 9.83 2.06
N VAL A 29 12.10 9.82 0.73
CA VAL A 29 12.26 11.05 -0.03
C VAL A 29 11.03 11.95 0.11
N VAL A 30 9.84 11.37 -0.02
CA VAL A 30 8.59 12.13 0.13
C VAL A 30 8.49 12.73 1.53
N VAL A 31 8.78 11.95 2.55
CA VAL A 31 8.76 12.43 3.94
C VAL A 31 9.77 13.57 4.13
N SER A 32 10.97 13.42 3.59
CA SER A 32 12.00 14.44 3.68
C SER A 32 11.56 15.74 2.99
N GLU A 33 10.97 15.65 1.80
CA GLU A 33 10.48 16.81 1.08
C GLU A 33 9.35 17.52 1.83
N PHE A 34 8.48 16.74 2.48
CA PHE A 34 7.45 17.30 3.33
C PHE A 34 8.07 18.08 4.50
N ARG A 35 9.06 17.48 5.17
CA ARG A 35 9.71 18.11 6.32
C ARG A 35 10.47 19.37 5.95
N LYS A 36 10.96 19.45 4.72
CA LYS A 36 11.64 20.64 4.20
C LYS A 36 10.66 21.70 3.71
N GLY A 37 9.37 21.44 3.77
CA GLY A 37 8.35 22.39 3.34
C GLY A 37 8.12 22.43 1.84
N ARG A 38 8.68 21.49 1.07
CA ARG A 38 8.51 21.44 -0.37
C ARG A 38 7.23 20.76 -0.81
N LEU A 39 6.65 19.95 0.06
CA LEU A 39 5.35 19.31 -0.14
C LEU A 39 4.43 19.73 1.00
N SER A 40 3.17 19.96 0.68
CA SER A 40 2.16 20.32 1.68
C SER A 40 1.51 19.06 2.25
N ARG A 41 0.73 19.23 3.33
CA ARG A 41 -0.06 18.13 3.86
C ARG A 41 -1.06 17.60 2.82
N LEU A 42 -1.63 18.49 2.03
CA LEU A 42 -2.56 18.05 0.97
C LEU A 42 -1.88 17.20 -0.08
N ASP A 43 -0.59 17.42 -0.32
CA ASP A 43 0.15 16.62 -1.30
C ASP A 43 0.41 15.19 -0.81
N VAL A 44 0.57 15.01 0.49
CA VAL A 44 0.97 13.71 1.05
C VAL A 44 -0.15 13.01 1.82
N CYS A 45 -1.18 13.73 2.22
CA CYS A 45 -2.32 13.19 2.97
C CYS A 45 -3.53 13.10 2.07
N ASP A 46 -3.44 12.25 1.05
CA ASP A 46 -4.39 12.17 -0.03
C ASP A 46 -4.88 10.74 -0.32
N ALA A 47 -4.94 9.92 0.70
CA ALA A 47 -5.35 8.53 0.53
C ALA A 47 -6.74 8.43 -0.13
N HIS A 48 -6.84 7.51 -1.09
CA HIS A 48 -8.12 7.21 -1.73
C HIS A 48 -9.12 6.77 -0.65
N PRO A 49 -10.41 7.16 -0.76
CA PRO A 49 -11.41 6.80 0.24
C PRO A 49 -11.51 5.29 0.51
N GLU A 50 -11.35 4.46 -0.50
CA GLU A 50 -11.34 3.00 -0.29
C GLU A 50 -10.17 2.55 0.57
N LEU A 51 -9.02 3.18 0.36
CA LEU A 51 -7.82 2.87 1.11
C LEU A 51 -7.99 3.23 2.59
N LEU A 52 -8.59 4.39 2.86
CA LEU A 52 -8.90 4.81 4.23
C LEU A 52 -9.87 3.86 4.90
N ARG A 53 -10.94 3.47 4.22
CA ARG A 53 -11.91 2.54 4.77
C ARG A 53 -11.26 1.20 5.08
N ALA A 54 -10.44 0.68 4.19
CA ALA A 54 -9.74 -0.56 4.41
C ALA A 54 -8.80 -0.46 5.61
N ALA A 55 -8.07 0.63 5.71
CA ALA A 55 -7.14 0.84 6.84
C ALA A 55 -7.88 0.86 8.17
N MET A 56 -9.02 1.54 8.22
CA MET A 56 -9.81 1.67 9.45
C MET A 56 -10.50 0.37 9.85
N ASN A 57 -10.99 -0.39 8.87
CA ASN A 57 -11.81 -1.57 9.14
C ASN A 57 -11.02 -2.87 9.22
N VAL A 58 -9.99 -3.04 8.38
CA VAL A 58 -9.28 -4.31 8.29
C VAL A 58 -7.75 -4.16 8.23
N GLY A 59 -7.23 -2.93 8.34
CA GLY A 59 -5.79 -2.70 8.30
C GLY A 59 -5.08 -3.31 9.49
N ASP A 60 -3.88 -3.82 9.26
CA ASP A 60 -3.03 -4.34 10.33
C ASP A 60 -2.42 -3.18 11.11
N GLU A 61 -2.57 -3.21 12.42
CA GLU A 61 -1.99 -2.20 13.29
C GLU A 61 -0.47 -2.36 13.34
N THR A 62 0.23 -1.24 13.41
CA THR A 62 1.68 -1.23 13.56
C THR A 62 2.06 -0.38 14.78
N ARG A 63 3.33 -0.43 15.14
CA ARG A 63 3.87 0.42 16.20
C ARG A 63 4.57 1.65 15.65
N GLU A 64 4.51 1.85 14.35
CA GLU A 64 5.19 2.96 13.71
C GLU A 64 4.33 4.21 13.68
N ASP A 65 4.90 5.33 14.12
CA ASP A 65 4.22 6.61 14.05
C ASP A 65 4.09 7.07 12.61
N CYS A 66 2.97 7.72 12.30
CA CYS A 66 2.82 8.36 11.01
C CYS A 66 3.92 9.42 10.87
N PRO A 67 4.68 9.40 9.76
CA PRO A 67 5.78 10.35 9.57
C PRO A 67 5.31 11.77 9.30
N ILE A 68 4.03 11.97 9.06
CA ILE A 68 3.47 13.29 8.73
C ILE A 68 2.79 13.93 9.95
N CYS A 69 1.77 13.29 10.51
CA CYS A 69 1.07 13.86 11.66
C CYS A 69 1.73 13.54 13.00
N GLU A 70 2.49 12.47 13.06
CA GLU A 70 3.22 11.99 14.24
C GLU A 70 2.33 11.71 15.46
N GLU A 71 1.02 11.66 15.27
CA GLU A 71 0.08 11.46 16.37
C GLU A 71 -0.57 10.07 16.34
N ALA A 72 -0.71 9.50 15.16
CA ALA A 72 -1.34 8.19 14.99
C ALA A 72 -0.32 7.18 14.49
N LYS A 73 -0.61 5.90 14.72
CA LYS A 73 0.19 4.81 14.17
C LYS A 73 -0.32 4.50 12.78
N VAL A 74 0.58 4.22 11.84
CA VAL A 74 0.19 3.80 10.50
C VAL A 74 -0.35 2.37 10.55
N ARG A 75 -1.21 2.06 9.58
CA ARG A 75 -1.74 0.72 9.39
C ARG A 75 -1.29 0.18 8.05
N ILE A 76 -1.24 -1.12 7.92
CA ILE A 76 -0.82 -1.79 6.69
C ILE A 76 -2.02 -2.43 6.04
N VAL A 77 -2.20 -2.15 4.77
CA VAL A 77 -3.28 -2.72 3.95
C VAL A 77 -2.64 -3.41 2.76
N SER A 78 -3.13 -4.58 2.42
CA SER A 78 -2.63 -5.35 1.27
C SER A 78 -3.72 -5.50 0.22
N TYR A 79 -3.39 -5.16 -1.02
CA TYR A 79 -4.28 -5.29 -2.17
C TYR A 79 -3.66 -6.21 -3.20
N VAL A 80 -4.45 -7.13 -3.72
CA VAL A 80 -4.03 -8.05 -4.78
C VAL A 80 -4.72 -7.65 -6.08
N PHE A 81 -3.94 -7.51 -7.13
CA PHE A 81 -4.43 -7.20 -8.47
C PHE A 81 -4.05 -8.33 -9.43
N GLY A 82 -4.90 -8.56 -10.41
CA GLY A 82 -4.65 -9.57 -11.43
C GLY A 82 -5.72 -9.50 -12.50
N SER A 83 -5.45 -10.12 -13.64
CA SER A 83 -6.34 -10.03 -14.80
C SER A 83 -7.74 -10.63 -14.56
N ARG A 84 -7.83 -11.60 -13.65
CA ARG A 84 -9.11 -12.24 -13.30
C ARG A 84 -9.79 -11.67 -12.06
N LEU A 85 -9.20 -10.62 -11.51
CA LEU A 85 -9.76 -9.95 -10.35
C LEU A 85 -10.44 -8.64 -10.77
N PRO A 86 -11.30 -8.06 -9.91
CA PRO A 86 -11.87 -6.76 -10.20
C PRO A 86 -10.77 -5.72 -10.44
N PRO A 87 -10.99 -4.74 -11.31
CA PRO A 87 -9.98 -3.72 -11.61
C PRO A 87 -9.50 -2.95 -10.38
N SER A 88 -10.35 -2.81 -9.36
CA SER A 88 -10.00 -2.12 -8.12
C SER A 88 -9.22 -3.01 -7.15
N GLY A 89 -8.95 -4.25 -7.52
CA GLY A 89 -8.22 -5.18 -6.69
C GLY A 89 -9.04 -5.78 -5.56
N VAL A 90 -8.39 -6.67 -4.81
CA VAL A 90 -9.01 -7.34 -3.66
C VAL A 90 -8.17 -7.03 -2.43
N CYS A 91 -8.81 -6.47 -1.42
CA CYS A 91 -8.15 -6.24 -0.13
C CYS A 91 -8.06 -7.58 0.61
N VAL A 92 -6.83 -7.98 0.91
CA VAL A 92 -6.56 -9.25 1.56
C VAL A 92 -6.26 -9.01 3.02
N THR A 93 -6.93 -9.76 3.90
CA THR A 93 -6.83 -9.56 5.34
C THR A 93 -6.10 -10.70 6.06
N SER A 94 -5.77 -11.78 5.35
CA SER A 94 -5.08 -12.92 5.97
C SER A 94 -4.25 -13.68 4.95
N LYS A 95 -3.31 -14.47 5.48
CA LYS A 95 -2.50 -15.36 4.63
C LYS A 95 -3.37 -16.42 3.96
N ALA A 96 -4.44 -16.85 4.63
CA ALA A 96 -5.37 -17.83 4.07
C ALA A 96 -6.09 -17.30 2.84
N GLU A 97 -6.53 -16.05 2.89
CA GLU A 97 -7.14 -15.41 1.73
C GLU A 97 -6.17 -15.28 0.56
N MET A 98 -4.93 -14.90 0.85
CA MET A 98 -3.91 -14.77 -0.16
C MET A 98 -3.61 -16.11 -0.83
N ALA A 99 -3.50 -17.17 -0.03
CA ALA A 99 -3.28 -18.53 -0.55
C ALA A 99 -4.45 -18.99 -1.42
N LYS A 100 -5.67 -18.65 -1.02
CA LYS A 100 -6.87 -18.99 -1.77
C LYS A 100 -6.87 -18.30 -3.15
N LEU A 101 -6.51 -17.02 -3.19
CA LEU A 101 -6.41 -16.29 -4.44
C LEU A 101 -5.32 -16.87 -5.34
N ALA A 102 -4.18 -17.22 -4.77
CA ALA A 102 -3.06 -17.79 -5.51
C ALA A 102 -3.42 -19.11 -6.21
N ARG A 103 -4.40 -19.84 -5.69
CA ARG A 103 -4.87 -21.07 -6.30
C ARG A 103 -5.79 -20.83 -7.49
N THR A 104 -6.37 -19.64 -7.62
CA THR A 104 -7.37 -19.34 -8.64
C THR A 104 -6.83 -18.55 -9.83
N ALA A 105 -5.67 -17.93 -9.69
CA ALA A 105 -5.11 -17.10 -10.75
C ALA A 105 -3.58 -17.15 -10.72
N LYS A 106 -2.94 -16.82 -11.84
CA LYS A 106 -1.50 -16.95 -11.99
C LYS A 106 -0.75 -15.62 -12.00
N ASP A 107 -1.40 -14.55 -12.42
CA ASP A 107 -0.76 -13.27 -12.64
C ASP A 107 -1.08 -12.26 -11.54
N LEU A 108 -0.97 -12.71 -10.30
CA LEU A 108 -1.32 -11.89 -9.16
C LEU A 108 -0.11 -11.11 -8.65
N THR A 109 -0.34 -9.84 -8.31
CA THR A 109 0.64 -9.00 -7.64
C THR A 109 0.01 -8.41 -6.40
N CYS A 110 0.72 -8.51 -5.28
CA CYS A 110 0.29 -7.92 -4.02
C CYS A 110 1.00 -6.60 -3.79
N TYR A 111 0.23 -5.57 -3.46
CA TYR A 111 0.75 -4.25 -3.09
C TYR A 111 0.45 -4.01 -1.62
N VAL A 112 1.50 -3.75 -0.87
CA VAL A 112 1.40 -3.46 0.56
C VAL A 112 1.55 -1.96 0.75
N VAL A 113 0.56 -1.35 1.39
CA VAL A 113 0.46 0.11 1.51
C VAL A 113 0.41 0.49 2.98
N GLU A 114 1.21 1.48 3.39
CA GLU A 114 1.03 2.07 4.72
C GLU A 114 0.05 3.23 4.61
N VAL A 115 -0.85 3.33 5.58
CA VAL A 115 -1.90 4.34 5.60
C VAL A 115 -2.06 4.86 7.02
N CYS A 116 -2.12 6.18 7.15
CA CYS A 116 -2.50 6.78 8.42
C CYS A 116 -4.00 7.07 8.40
N PRO A 117 -4.78 6.43 9.27
CA PRO A 117 -6.23 6.64 9.28
C PRO A 117 -6.63 8.05 9.75
N ASP A 118 -5.73 8.74 10.44
CA ASP A 118 -6.04 10.07 10.99
C ASP A 118 -5.79 11.20 9.99
N CYS A 119 -4.64 11.21 9.33
CA CYS A 119 -4.30 12.32 8.44
C CYS A 119 -4.39 12.00 6.95
N SER A 120 -4.61 10.72 6.59
CA SER A 120 -4.68 10.25 5.20
C SER A 120 -3.32 10.12 4.51
N TRP A 121 -2.21 10.12 5.26
CA TRP A 121 -0.91 9.78 4.70
C TRP A 121 -0.96 8.37 4.12
N ASN A 122 -0.37 8.18 2.97
CA ASN A 122 -0.28 6.85 2.37
C ASN A 122 0.93 6.77 1.46
N HIS A 123 1.51 5.58 1.38
CA HIS A 123 2.60 5.30 0.45
C HIS A 123 2.77 3.79 0.32
N LEU A 124 3.18 3.35 -0.85
CA LEU A 124 3.54 1.96 -1.04
C LEU A 124 4.73 1.61 -0.13
N ALA A 125 4.67 0.45 0.49
CA ALA A 125 5.76 -0.10 1.29
C ALA A 125 6.54 -1.12 0.47
N ARG A 126 5.84 -2.05 -0.18
CA ARG A 126 6.43 -3.06 -1.05
C ARG A 126 5.37 -3.66 -1.96
N SER A 127 5.84 -4.34 -3.00
CA SER A 127 4.97 -5.14 -3.85
C SER A 127 5.72 -6.41 -4.25
N PHE A 128 4.97 -7.47 -4.53
CA PHE A 128 5.56 -8.74 -4.93
C PHE A 128 4.56 -9.57 -5.71
N ALA A 129 5.09 -10.39 -6.62
CA ALA A 129 4.27 -11.35 -7.33
C ALA A 129 3.91 -12.50 -6.41
N ILE A 130 2.67 -12.96 -6.49
CA ILE A 130 2.23 -14.11 -5.71
C ILE A 130 2.46 -15.36 -6.54
N SER A 131 3.35 -16.22 -6.07
CA SER A 131 3.67 -17.47 -6.76
C SER A 131 2.71 -18.58 -6.35
N HIS A 132 2.20 -19.29 -7.34
CA HIS A 132 1.44 -20.49 -7.08
C HIS A 132 2.43 -21.64 -6.85
N ARG A 133 2.49 -22.11 -5.63
CA ARG A 133 3.33 -23.26 -5.28
C ARG A 133 2.48 -24.51 -5.18
N ARG A 134 3.02 -25.57 -5.73
CA ARG A 134 2.41 -26.88 -5.61
C ARG A 134 2.70 -27.50 -4.26
#